data_8704d915db3f9116da5ed51d3d31f863
#
_entry.id   8704d915db3f9116da5ed51d3d31f863
#
_cell.length_a   1.000
_cell.length_b   1.000
_cell.length_c   1.000
_cell.angle_alpha   90.00
_cell.angle_beta   90.00
_cell.angle_gamma   90.00
#
_symmetry.space_group_name_H-M   'P 1'
#
loop_
_entity.id
_entity.type
_entity.pdbx_description
1 polymer ?
#
loop_
_entity_poly.entity_id
_entity_poly.type
_entity_poly.pdbx_seq_one_letter_code
_entity_poly.pdbx_strand_id
1 'polypeptide(L)'
;MTPQRLSAGVVVVRETDDGARLLLLRAYRDWDFPKGGVEPDEEPLAAAIRETREEAGIDDLEFAWGEDYVEIGPYARGKIARYYVARTRAERLTLPVNPALGRPEHHEYRWVDLTEAFELTAPRLKAVIAWAAGKVMLAARLASDR
;
A
#
# COMPACT_ATOMS: atom_id res chain seq x y z
N MET A 1 13.64 25.92 7.32
CA MET A 1 12.49 25.05 7.47
C MET A 1 12.55 23.97 6.39
N THR A 2 12.66 22.70 6.77
CA THR A 2 12.70 21.63 5.80
C THR A 2 11.28 21.36 5.30
N PRO A 3 11.02 21.41 3.98
CA PRO A 3 9.69 21.12 3.48
C PRO A 3 9.34 19.65 3.81
N GLN A 4 8.10 19.42 4.18
CA GLN A 4 7.58 18.06 4.38
C GLN A 4 7.56 17.36 3.04
N ARG A 5 8.00 16.09 3.06
CA ARG A 5 8.00 15.25 1.85
C ARG A 5 6.80 14.31 1.92
N LEU A 6 5.89 14.48 0.98
CA LEU A 6 4.72 13.61 0.89
C LEU A 6 5.01 12.44 -0.05
N SER A 7 4.82 11.23 0.47
CA SER A 7 4.73 10.01 -0.32
C SER A 7 3.28 9.54 -0.32
N ALA A 8 2.88 8.86 -1.36
CA ALA A 8 1.54 8.29 -1.46
C ALA A 8 1.64 6.83 -1.89
N GLY A 9 0.81 6.00 -1.30
CA GLY A 9 0.81 4.58 -1.57
C GLY A 9 -0.56 3.96 -1.39
N VAL A 10 -0.62 2.65 -1.61
CA VAL A 10 -1.86 1.89 -1.54
C VAL A 10 -1.67 0.66 -0.67
N VAL A 11 -2.58 0.47 0.28
CA VAL A 11 -2.78 -0.83 0.90
C VAL A 11 -3.56 -1.66 -0.10
N VAL A 12 -2.87 -2.54 -0.81
CA VAL A 12 -3.45 -3.36 -1.87
C VAL A 12 -4.02 -4.62 -1.26
N VAL A 13 -5.31 -4.84 -1.48
CA VAL A 13 -6.06 -5.96 -0.89
C VAL A 13 -6.44 -6.94 -1.97
N ARG A 14 -6.21 -8.22 -1.72
CA ARG A 14 -6.71 -9.32 -2.53
C ARG A 14 -7.67 -10.14 -1.68
N GLU A 15 -8.87 -10.32 -2.16
CA GLU A 15 -9.87 -11.14 -1.46
C GLU A 15 -9.70 -12.60 -1.87
N THR A 16 -9.59 -13.48 -0.89
CA THR A 16 -9.44 -14.92 -1.10
C THR A 16 -10.54 -15.67 -0.35
N ASP A 17 -10.67 -16.97 -0.64
CA ASP A 17 -11.63 -17.83 0.06
C ASP A 17 -11.33 -17.91 1.56
N ASP A 18 -10.08 -17.64 1.94
CA ASP A 18 -9.63 -17.67 3.34
C ASP A 18 -9.59 -16.27 3.97
N GLY A 19 -10.16 -15.27 3.30
CA GLY A 19 -10.20 -13.91 3.78
C GLY A 19 -9.32 -12.96 2.97
N ALA A 20 -9.24 -11.72 3.43
CA ALA A 20 -8.45 -10.70 2.75
C ALA A 20 -6.97 -10.88 3.01
N ARG A 21 -6.17 -10.58 1.98
CA ARG A 21 -4.71 -10.54 2.07
C ARG A 21 -4.21 -9.19 1.64
N LEU A 22 -3.17 -8.73 2.31
CA LEU A 22 -2.53 -7.45 2.02
C LEU A 22 -1.21 -7.68 1.31
N LEU A 23 -0.89 -6.83 0.34
CA LEU A 23 0.38 -6.90 -0.37
C LEU A 23 1.46 -6.15 0.41
N LEU A 24 2.54 -6.84 0.73
CA LEU A 24 3.74 -6.21 1.27
C LEU A 24 4.90 -6.45 0.31
N LEU A 25 5.73 -5.42 0.16
CA LEU A 25 6.96 -5.45 -0.62
C LEU A 25 8.14 -5.29 0.34
N ARG A 26 9.20 -6.07 0.10
CA ARG A 26 10.40 -6.02 0.94
C ARG A 26 11.57 -5.35 0.21
N ALA A 27 12.13 -4.34 0.84
CA ALA A 27 13.41 -3.75 0.46
C ALA A 27 14.37 -3.96 1.63
N TYR A 28 15.43 -4.76 1.40
CA TYR A 28 16.35 -5.19 2.46
C TYR A 28 15.63 -5.91 3.60
N ARG A 29 15.48 -5.27 4.75
CA ARG A 29 14.79 -5.84 5.92
C ARG A 29 13.38 -5.27 6.09
N ASP A 30 13.04 -4.26 5.32
CA ASP A 30 11.83 -3.47 5.55
C ASP A 30 10.70 -3.92 4.64
N TRP A 31 9.58 -4.25 5.26
CA TRP A 31 8.33 -4.56 4.57
C TRP A 31 7.42 -3.33 4.63
N ASP A 32 6.90 -2.93 3.50
CA ASP A 32 5.98 -1.79 3.39
C ASP A 32 5.02 -2.00 2.23
N PHE A 33 4.02 -1.15 2.17
CA PHE A 33 3.11 -1.10 1.02
C PHE A 33 3.79 -0.39 -0.15
N PRO A 34 3.32 -0.63 -1.39
CA PRO A 34 3.79 0.17 -2.53
C PRO A 34 3.53 1.64 -2.27
N LYS A 35 4.55 2.47 -2.39
CA LYS A 35 4.45 3.92 -2.21
C LYS A 35 5.67 4.62 -2.77
N GLY A 36 5.54 5.91 -3.03
CA GLY A 36 6.65 6.74 -3.45
C GLY A 36 6.28 8.22 -3.46
N GLY A 37 7.24 9.04 -3.81
CA GLY A 37 7.10 10.49 -3.75
C GLY A 37 6.04 11.04 -4.69
N VAL A 38 5.26 11.97 -4.18
CA VAL A 38 4.31 12.75 -4.99
C VAL A 38 5.08 13.83 -5.72
N GLU A 39 4.92 13.90 -7.04
CA GLU A 39 5.57 14.92 -7.85
C GLU A 39 4.87 16.26 -7.71
N PRO A 40 5.56 17.41 -8.01
CA PRO A 40 5.01 18.74 -7.72
C PRO A 40 3.62 19.03 -8.26
N ASP A 41 3.31 18.55 -9.45
CA ASP A 41 2.01 18.82 -10.07
C ASP A 41 1.09 17.60 -10.08
N GLU A 42 1.40 16.61 -9.26
CA GLU A 42 0.69 15.34 -9.22
C GLU A 42 -0.27 15.28 -8.04
N GLU A 43 -1.48 14.81 -8.27
CA GLU A 43 -2.40 14.54 -7.17
C GLU A 43 -1.93 13.30 -6.39
N PRO A 44 -2.04 13.32 -5.05
CA PRO A 44 -1.57 12.19 -4.25
C PRO A 44 -2.17 10.85 -4.63
N LEU A 45 -3.46 10.80 -4.96
CA LEU A 45 -4.09 9.55 -5.41
C LEU A 45 -3.46 9.04 -6.71
N ALA A 46 -3.20 9.94 -7.65
CA ALA A 46 -2.54 9.58 -8.91
C ALA A 46 -1.12 9.04 -8.66
N ALA A 47 -0.40 9.67 -7.73
CA ALA A 47 0.93 9.20 -7.33
C ALA A 47 0.87 7.80 -6.72
N ALA A 48 -0.09 7.54 -5.84
CA ALA A 48 -0.27 6.25 -5.21
C ALA A 48 -0.53 5.16 -6.26
N ILE A 49 -1.38 5.44 -7.24
CA ILE A 49 -1.68 4.52 -8.34
C ILE A 49 -0.44 4.27 -9.19
N ARG A 50 0.26 5.32 -9.55
CA ARG A 50 1.49 5.25 -10.34
C ARG A 50 2.57 4.42 -9.64
N GLU A 51 2.81 4.71 -8.37
CA GLU A 51 3.83 4.00 -7.58
C GLU A 51 3.50 2.51 -7.44
N THR A 52 2.22 2.17 -7.25
CA THR A 52 1.80 0.78 -7.17
C THR A 52 2.07 0.05 -8.48
N ARG A 53 1.83 0.70 -9.61
CA ARG A 53 2.15 0.13 -10.92
C ARG A 53 3.66 -0.02 -11.11
N GLU A 54 4.43 1.00 -10.75
CA GLU A 54 5.88 0.98 -10.91
C GLU A 54 6.58 -0.03 -10.02
N GLU A 55 6.13 -0.20 -8.78
CA GLU A 55 6.79 -1.07 -7.82
C GLU A 55 6.26 -2.50 -7.82
N ALA A 56 4.98 -2.70 -8.08
CA ALA A 56 4.33 -4.01 -7.97
C ALA A 56 3.77 -4.54 -9.29
N GLY A 57 3.72 -3.71 -10.34
CA GLY A 57 3.17 -4.13 -11.63
C GLY A 57 1.66 -4.29 -11.63
N ILE A 58 0.97 -3.69 -10.67
CA ILE A 58 -0.49 -3.77 -10.56
C ILE A 58 -1.12 -2.55 -11.25
N ASP A 59 -2.02 -2.80 -12.17
CA ASP A 59 -2.71 -1.75 -12.93
C ASP A 59 -4.24 -1.87 -12.89
N ASP A 60 -4.77 -2.79 -12.08
CA ASP A 60 -6.21 -3.05 -11.99
C ASP A 60 -6.80 -2.61 -10.65
N LEU A 61 -6.22 -1.61 -10.00
CA LEU A 61 -6.72 -1.14 -8.70
C LEU A 61 -8.16 -0.68 -8.77
N GLU A 62 -8.96 -1.16 -7.83
CA GLU A 62 -10.35 -0.80 -7.68
C GLU A 62 -10.56 -0.23 -6.27
N PHE A 63 -11.02 1.01 -6.19
CA PHE A 63 -11.23 1.70 -4.92
C PHE A 63 -12.64 1.41 -4.39
N ALA A 64 -12.90 0.13 -4.16
CA ALA A 64 -14.21 -0.38 -3.75
C ALA A 64 -14.66 0.15 -2.39
N TRP A 65 -13.73 0.58 -1.54
CA TRP A 65 -14.02 1.09 -0.20
C TRP A 65 -13.89 2.60 -0.11
N GLY A 66 -13.84 3.28 -1.26
CA GLY A 66 -13.72 4.73 -1.33
C GLY A 66 -12.29 5.20 -1.56
N GLU A 67 -12.13 6.50 -1.63
CA GLU A 67 -10.84 7.15 -1.87
C GLU A 67 -10.31 7.86 -0.62
N ASP A 68 -10.81 7.49 0.54
CA ASP A 68 -10.29 7.98 1.82
C ASP A 68 -8.85 7.55 2.00
N TYR A 69 -8.16 8.27 2.85
CA TYR A 69 -6.76 7.96 3.14
C TYR A 69 -6.44 8.18 4.60
N VAL A 70 -5.31 7.63 5.02
CA VAL A 70 -4.71 7.87 6.32
C VAL A 70 -3.29 8.37 6.09
N GLU A 71 -2.83 9.28 6.93
CA GLU A 71 -1.45 9.78 6.88
C GLU A 71 -0.72 9.43 8.16
N ILE A 72 0.56 9.10 8.00
CA ILE A 72 1.47 8.89 9.12
C ILE A 72 2.68 9.80 8.95
N GLY A 73 3.25 10.21 10.07
CA GLY A 73 4.42 11.08 10.09
C GLY A 73 4.14 12.40 10.79
N PRO A 74 5.14 13.33 10.77
CA PRO A 74 6.41 13.16 10.05
C PRO A 74 7.35 12.15 10.73
N TYR A 75 8.08 11.43 9.90
CA TYR A 75 9.12 10.49 10.34
C TYR A 75 10.35 10.68 9.45
N ALA A 76 11.49 10.13 9.85
CA ALA A 76 12.72 10.13 9.06
C ALA A 76 12.90 11.39 8.18
N ARG A 77 13.32 12.49 8.77
CA ARG A 77 13.61 13.77 8.07
C ARG A 77 12.38 14.43 7.45
N GLY A 78 11.26 14.37 8.16
CA GLY A 78 10.06 15.09 7.75
C GLY A 78 9.21 14.41 6.70
N LYS A 79 9.36 13.11 6.51
CA LYS A 79 8.53 12.33 5.60
C LYS A 79 7.12 12.16 6.14
N ILE A 80 6.15 12.34 5.27
CA ILE A 80 4.75 12.01 5.53
C ILE A 80 4.33 11.00 4.48
N ALA A 81 3.69 9.92 4.89
CA ALA A 81 3.17 8.92 3.97
C ALA A 81 1.66 8.88 4.06
N ARG A 82 1.01 8.98 2.90
CA ARG A 82 -0.43 8.90 2.76
C ARG A 82 -0.78 7.57 2.10
N TYR A 83 -1.67 6.80 2.72
CA TYR A 83 -2.08 5.50 2.20
C TYR A 83 -3.58 5.48 1.90
N TYR A 84 -3.90 5.03 0.71
CA TYR A 84 -5.25 4.68 0.27
C TYR A 84 -5.44 3.17 0.40
N VAL A 85 -6.64 2.67 0.23
CA VAL A 85 -6.91 1.24 0.21
C VAL A 85 -7.67 0.89 -1.06
N ALA A 86 -7.21 -0.15 -1.77
CA ALA A 86 -7.84 -0.60 -3.01
C ALA A 86 -7.65 -2.09 -3.17
N ARG A 87 -8.51 -2.72 -3.94
CA ARG A 87 -8.39 -4.15 -4.22
C ARG A 87 -7.84 -4.41 -5.61
N THR A 88 -7.27 -5.59 -5.76
CA THR A 88 -6.77 -6.09 -7.03
C THR A 88 -7.20 -7.55 -7.21
N ARG A 89 -7.26 -7.99 -8.44
CA ARG A 89 -7.44 -9.42 -8.77
C ARG A 89 -6.10 -10.09 -9.03
N ALA A 90 -5.03 -9.32 -9.10
CA ALA A 90 -3.69 -9.85 -9.35
C ALA A 90 -3.25 -10.75 -8.20
N GLU A 91 -2.67 -11.90 -8.53
CA GLU A 91 -2.15 -12.84 -7.54
C GLU A 91 -0.65 -12.99 -7.69
N ARG A 92 -0.21 -13.34 -8.90
CA ARG A 92 1.20 -13.47 -9.22
C ARG A 92 1.70 -12.15 -9.78
N LEU A 93 2.73 -11.62 -9.14
CA LEU A 93 3.32 -10.35 -9.55
C LEU A 93 4.69 -10.58 -10.15
N THR A 94 5.01 -9.79 -11.18
CA THR A 94 6.36 -9.64 -11.65
C THR A 94 6.78 -8.24 -11.26
N LEU A 95 7.72 -8.13 -10.32
CA LEU A 95 8.17 -6.80 -9.86
C LEU A 95 8.91 -6.10 -10.99
N PRO A 96 8.44 -4.93 -11.42
CA PRO A 96 9.04 -4.24 -12.56
C PRO A 96 10.46 -3.77 -12.27
N VAL A 97 11.29 -3.73 -13.31
CA VAL A 97 12.64 -3.17 -13.20
C VAL A 97 12.54 -1.65 -13.07
N ASN A 98 13.22 -1.11 -12.05
CA ASN A 98 13.38 0.33 -11.90
C ASN A 98 14.53 0.78 -12.80
N PRO A 99 14.30 1.62 -13.83
CA PRO A 99 15.35 2.01 -14.78
C PRO A 99 16.55 2.68 -14.10
N ALA A 100 16.34 3.40 -13.01
CA ALA A 100 17.43 4.07 -12.30
C ALA A 100 18.35 3.06 -11.58
N LEU A 101 17.84 1.86 -11.25
CA LEU A 101 18.59 0.85 -10.51
C LEU A 101 19.03 -0.31 -11.41
N GLY A 102 18.42 -0.50 -12.57
CA GLY A 102 18.67 -1.66 -13.44
C GLY A 102 18.11 -2.97 -12.87
N ARG A 103 17.29 -2.90 -11.83
CA ARG A 103 16.66 -4.04 -11.16
C ARG A 103 15.39 -3.58 -10.46
N PRO A 104 14.51 -4.49 -9.98
CA PRO A 104 13.37 -4.08 -9.16
C PRO A 104 13.84 -3.37 -7.89
N GLU A 105 13.07 -2.38 -7.47
CA GLU A 105 13.35 -1.65 -6.22
C GLU A 105 13.21 -2.55 -5.01
N HIS A 106 12.27 -3.49 -5.06
CA HIS A 106 12.01 -4.43 -3.97
C HIS A 106 12.50 -5.82 -4.35
N HIS A 107 12.90 -6.59 -3.33
CA HIS A 107 13.49 -7.91 -3.51
C HIS A 107 12.46 -9.02 -3.54
N GLU A 108 11.30 -8.78 -2.93
CA GLU A 108 10.30 -9.81 -2.70
C GLU A 108 8.94 -9.18 -2.49
N TYR A 109 7.87 -9.90 -2.84
CA TYR A 109 6.51 -9.53 -2.45
C TYR A 109 5.87 -10.68 -1.70
N ARG A 110 4.86 -10.34 -0.87
CA ARG A 110 4.13 -11.34 -0.13
C ARG A 110 2.69 -10.88 0.09
N TRP A 111 1.76 -11.79 -0.11
CA TRP A 111 0.37 -11.59 0.30
C TRP A 111 0.22 -12.12 1.71
N VAL A 112 -0.13 -11.26 2.66
CA VAL A 112 -0.14 -11.60 4.08
C VAL A 112 -1.52 -11.37 4.70
N ASP A 113 -1.81 -12.12 5.77
CA ASP A 113 -2.98 -11.83 6.59
C ASP A 113 -2.63 -10.69 7.56
N LEU A 114 -3.62 -10.27 8.37
CA LEU A 114 -3.43 -9.16 9.30
C LEU A 114 -2.35 -9.42 10.34
N THR A 115 -2.31 -10.62 10.90
CA THR A 115 -1.32 -10.97 11.92
C THR A 115 0.08 -10.85 11.35
N GLU A 116 0.32 -11.43 10.18
CA GLU A 116 1.60 -11.34 9.49
C GLU A 116 1.96 -9.90 9.16
N ALA A 117 0.99 -9.11 8.71
CA ALA A 117 1.22 -7.71 8.38
C ALA A 117 1.71 -6.92 9.60
N PHE A 118 1.09 -7.16 10.78
CA PHE A 118 1.54 -6.51 12.01
C PHE A 118 2.94 -6.97 12.42
N GLU A 119 3.26 -8.24 12.22
CA GLU A 119 4.57 -8.79 12.61
C GLU A 119 5.71 -8.31 11.72
N LEU A 120 5.46 -8.18 10.42
CA LEU A 120 6.51 -7.88 9.45
C LEU A 120 6.80 -6.39 9.32
N THR A 121 5.84 -5.53 9.62
CA THR A 121 5.98 -4.09 9.35
C THR A 121 6.47 -3.32 10.57
N ALA A 122 7.04 -2.13 10.30
CA ALA A 122 7.46 -1.21 11.36
C ALA A 122 6.23 -0.74 12.17
N PRO A 123 6.43 -0.38 13.46
CA PRO A 123 5.34 0.08 14.32
C PRO A 123 4.51 1.23 13.74
N ARG A 124 5.12 2.13 12.95
CA ARG A 124 4.41 3.26 12.34
C ARG A 124 3.31 2.82 11.37
N LEU A 125 3.40 1.60 10.83
CA LEU A 125 2.41 1.09 9.87
C LEU A 125 1.23 0.39 10.53
N LYS A 126 1.27 0.13 11.82
CA LYS A 126 0.19 -0.58 12.52
C LYS A 126 -1.16 0.15 12.42
N ALA A 127 -1.14 1.48 12.56
CA ALA A 127 -2.36 2.29 12.43
C ALA A 127 -2.92 2.24 11.00
N VAL A 128 -2.06 2.21 10.01
CA VAL A 128 -2.45 2.09 8.60
C VAL A 128 -3.14 0.74 8.35
N ILE A 129 -2.54 -0.34 8.85
CA ILE A 129 -3.08 -1.70 8.70
C ILE A 129 -4.44 -1.79 9.38
N ALA A 130 -4.56 -1.29 10.60
CA ALA A 130 -5.82 -1.31 11.34
C ALA A 130 -6.91 -0.52 10.63
N TRP A 131 -6.57 0.65 10.10
CA TRP A 131 -7.50 1.48 9.32
C TRP A 131 -8.00 0.76 8.07
N ALA A 132 -7.09 0.19 7.29
CA ALA A 132 -7.44 -0.54 6.08
C ALA A 132 -8.28 -1.77 6.39
N ALA A 133 -7.91 -2.52 7.43
CA ALA A 133 -8.65 -3.69 7.86
C ALA A 133 -10.08 -3.32 8.26
N GLY A 134 -10.25 -2.20 8.98
CA GLY A 134 -11.55 -1.70 9.36
C GLY A 134 -12.45 -1.41 8.17
N LYS A 135 -11.90 -0.80 7.11
CA LYS A 135 -12.62 -0.52 5.87
C LYS A 135 -13.13 -1.81 5.22
N VAL A 136 -12.24 -2.79 5.06
CA VAL A 136 -12.55 -4.05 4.39
C VAL A 136 -13.54 -4.87 5.20
N MET A 137 -13.34 -5.00 6.51
CA MET A 137 -14.20 -5.77 7.39
C MET A 137 -15.59 -5.16 7.52
N LEU A 138 -15.69 -3.82 7.60
CA LEU A 138 -16.97 -3.15 7.68
C LEU A 138 -17.79 -3.38 6.41
N ALA A 139 -17.17 -3.29 5.23
CA ALA A 139 -17.84 -3.52 3.96
C ALA A 139 -18.33 -4.97 3.85
N ALA A 140 -17.53 -5.95 4.29
CA ALA A 140 -17.91 -7.35 4.28
C ALA A 140 -19.10 -7.61 5.21
N ARG A 141 -19.10 -6.99 6.40
CA ARG A 141 -20.21 -7.10 7.36
C ARG A 141 -21.50 -6.52 6.79
N LEU A 142 -21.43 -5.33 6.19
CA LEU A 142 -22.61 -4.69 5.59
C LEU A 142 -23.17 -5.51 4.42
N ALA A 143 -22.32 -6.13 3.64
CA ALA A 143 -22.73 -7.00 2.55
C ALA A 143 -23.43 -8.26 3.07
N SER A 144 -22.99 -8.81 4.21
CA SER A 144 -23.58 -10.01 4.82
C SER A 144 -24.97 -9.73 5.43
N ASP A 145 -25.23 -8.49 5.82
CA ASP A 145 -26.49 -8.09 6.45
C ASP A 145 -27.61 -7.80 5.43
N ARG A 146 -27.36 -7.98 4.14
CA ARG A 146 -28.35 -7.78 3.07
C ARG A 146 -29.14 -9.02 2.79
#